data_90fc1e6bd172426e99d478bfa9812d9a
#
_entry.id   90fc1e6bd172426e99d478bfa9812d9a
#
_cell.length_a   1.000
_cell.length_b   1.000
_cell.length_c   1.000
_cell.angle_alpha   90.00
_cell.angle_beta   90.00
_cell.angle_gamma   90.00
#
_symmetry.space_group_name_H-M   'P 1'
#
loop_
_entity.id
_entity.type
_entity.pdbx_description
1 polymer ?
#
loop_
_entity_poly.entity_id
_entity_poly.type
_entity_poly.pdbx_seq_one_letter_code
_entity_poly.pdbx_strand_id
1 'polypeptide(L)'
;MLFRSVIVVDRPATPDLGLKRERWMDVMMRGKRSVTLDLKSKEGVEAALELVARADALIEGFRPGVMERLGLGPDPVLARQPRIVYGRMTGWGQDGPLAARAGHDINYIALAGVLNAFRSEERRVGKECRL
;
A
#
# COMPACT_ATOMS: atom_id res chain seq x y z
N MET A 1 -4.47 -14.71 18.20
CA MET A 1 -5.06 -13.36 18.33
C MET A 1 -4.20 -12.43 17.49
N LEU A 2 -4.64 -12.13 16.28
CA LEU A 2 -3.71 -11.63 15.28
C LEU A 2 -3.46 -10.12 15.35
N PHE A 3 -4.43 -9.28 15.49
CA PHE A 3 -4.21 -7.83 15.66
C PHE A 3 -5.27 -7.26 16.60
N ARG A 4 -4.83 -6.53 17.62
CA ARG A 4 -5.76 -5.92 18.57
C ARG A 4 -6.37 -4.62 18.06
N SER A 5 -5.67 -3.91 17.19
CA SER A 5 -6.11 -2.61 16.72
C SER A 5 -5.39 -2.23 15.43
N VAL A 6 -6.14 -1.74 14.46
CA VAL A 6 -5.60 -1.16 13.23
C VAL A 6 -6.06 0.28 13.14
N ILE A 7 -5.12 1.18 12.87
CA ILE A 7 -5.38 2.60 12.61
C ILE A 7 -5.02 2.86 11.16
N VAL A 8 -5.96 3.36 10.39
CA VAL A 8 -5.73 3.81 9.02
C VAL A 8 -5.46 5.31 9.06
N VAL A 9 -4.34 5.72 8.49
CA VAL A 9 -4.00 7.14 8.31
C VAL A 9 -4.46 7.55 6.91
N ASP A 10 -5.47 8.40 6.86
CA ASP A 10 -6.04 8.91 5.64
C ASP A 10 -5.58 10.35 5.37
N ARG A 11 -5.62 10.77 4.12
CA ARG A 11 -5.39 12.17 3.73
C ARG A 11 -6.67 12.99 3.86
N PRO A 12 -6.56 14.33 4.08
CA PRO A 12 -7.73 15.22 4.16
C PRO A 12 -8.60 15.23 2.90
N ALA A 13 -7.96 15.18 1.73
CA ALA A 13 -8.67 15.15 0.45
C ALA A 13 -8.91 13.71 -0.01
N THR A 14 -10.15 13.34 -0.25
CA THR A 14 -10.51 12.06 -0.87
C THR A 14 -9.95 11.99 -2.29
N PRO A 15 -9.31 10.88 -2.68
CA PRO A 15 -8.87 10.71 -4.07
C PRO A 15 -10.09 10.56 -4.98
N ASP A 16 -10.11 11.30 -6.07
CA ASP A 16 -11.04 11.00 -7.15
C ASP A 16 -10.47 9.82 -7.96
N LEU A 17 -10.93 8.63 -7.64
CA LEU A 17 -10.58 7.40 -8.36
C LEU A 17 -11.66 7.00 -9.36
N GLY A 18 -12.56 7.92 -9.70
CA GLY A 18 -13.67 7.69 -10.64
C GLY A 18 -14.83 6.85 -10.08
N LEU A 19 -14.63 6.19 -8.94
CA LEU A 19 -15.68 5.43 -8.26
C LEU A 19 -15.97 6.10 -6.91
N LYS A 20 -17.12 6.77 -6.82
CA LYS A 20 -17.62 7.29 -5.54
C LYS A 20 -18.17 6.12 -4.74
N ARG A 21 -17.41 5.65 -3.75
CA ARG A 21 -17.89 4.70 -2.74
C ARG A 21 -18.10 5.42 -1.44
N GLU A 22 -19.28 5.21 -0.88
CA GLU A 22 -19.54 5.61 0.50
C GLU A 22 -18.64 4.80 1.44
N ARG A 23 -18.04 5.47 2.42
CA ARG A 23 -17.05 4.86 3.34
C ARG A 23 -17.58 3.60 4.05
N TRP A 24 -18.87 3.57 4.37
CA TRP A 24 -19.51 2.41 5.03
C TRP A 24 -19.60 1.16 4.13
N MET A 25 -19.50 1.35 2.80
CA MET A 25 -19.45 0.24 1.83
C MET A 25 -18.06 -0.41 1.71
N ASP A 26 -17.03 0.21 2.27
CA ASP A 26 -15.68 -0.32 2.22
C ASP A 26 -15.49 -1.39 3.29
N VAL A 27 -15.65 -2.65 2.89
CA VAL A 27 -15.47 -3.81 3.76
C VAL A 27 -14.07 -3.89 4.35
N MET A 28 -13.07 -3.32 3.67
CA MET A 28 -11.68 -3.30 4.15
C MET A 28 -11.50 -2.36 5.35
N MET A 29 -12.41 -1.41 5.55
CA MET A 29 -12.37 -0.49 6.69
C MET A 29 -13.10 -1.02 7.93
N ARG A 30 -13.82 -2.12 7.80
CA ARG A 30 -14.61 -2.69 8.90
C ARG A 30 -13.71 -3.05 10.09
N GLY A 31 -14.07 -2.56 11.27
CA GLY A 31 -13.35 -2.82 12.52
C GLY A 31 -12.03 -2.05 12.67
N LYS A 32 -11.70 -1.17 11.73
CA LYS A 32 -10.52 -0.30 11.80
C LYS A 32 -10.89 1.09 12.30
N ARG A 33 -10.00 1.69 13.07
CA ARG A 33 -10.06 3.12 13.37
C ARG A 33 -9.38 3.91 12.26
N SER A 34 -9.73 5.17 12.10
CA SER A 34 -9.05 6.04 11.15
C SER A 34 -8.77 7.41 11.75
N VAL A 35 -7.72 8.01 11.26
CA VAL A 35 -7.34 9.39 11.53
C VAL A 35 -6.99 10.07 10.22
N THR A 36 -7.37 11.32 10.08
CA THR A 36 -7.02 12.13 8.90
C THR A 36 -5.84 13.03 9.24
N LEU A 37 -4.73 12.87 8.51
CA LEU A 37 -3.51 13.65 8.67
C LEU A 37 -3.04 14.20 7.34
N ASP A 38 -2.60 15.46 7.34
CA ASP A 38 -1.85 16.00 6.19
C ASP A 38 -0.37 15.70 6.37
N LEU A 39 0.08 14.60 5.77
CA LEU A 39 1.48 14.17 5.82
C LEU A 39 2.45 15.08 5.05
N LYS A 40 1.96 16.15 4.43
CA LYS A 40 2.82 17.20 3.84
C LYS A 40 3.12 18.32 4.83
N SER A 41 2.38 18.42 5.91
CA SER A 41 2.63 19.36 7.00
C SER A 41 3.56 18.74 8.05
N LYS A 42 4.32 19.58 8.74
CA LYS A 42 5.19 19.14 9.84
C LYS A 42 4.37 18.55 10.99
N GLU A 43 3.25 19.16 11.29
CA GLU A 43 2.33 18.75 12.35
C GLU A 43 1.72 17.38 12.05
N GLY A 44 1.34 17.14 10.79
CA GLY A 44 0.80 15.85 10.34
C GLY A 44 1.84 14.72 10.40
N VAL A 45 3.09 15.01 10.03
CA VAL A 45 4.20 14.06 10.16
C VAL A 45 4.49 13.74 11.62
N GLU A 46 4.57 14.75 12.49
CA GLU A 46 4.83 14.51 13.92
C GLU A 46 3.68 13.72 14.56
N ALA A 47 2.43 14.03 14.23
CA ALA A 47 1.28 13.25 14.70
C ALA A 47 1.35 11.78 14.23
N ALA A 48 1.82 11.54 13.00
CA ALA A 48 2.05 10.19 12.50
C ALA A 48 3.17 9.47 13.29
N LEU A 49 4.27 10.15 13.59
CA LEU A 49 5.36 9.61 14.40
C LEU A 49 4.94 9.33 15.85
N GLU A 50 4.01 10.12 16.41
CA GLU A 50 3.40 9.83 17.72
C GLU A 50 2.58 8.54 17.71
N LEU A 51 1.87 8.26 16.61
CA LEU A 51 1.18 6.97 16.44
C LEU A 51 2.18 5.82 16.30
N VAL A 52 3.24 6.03 15.52
CA VAL A 52 4.34 5.07 15.32
C VAL A 52 4.99 4.68 16.65
N ALA A 53 5.22 5.64 17.56
CA ALA A 53 5.85 5.39 18.86
C ALA A 53 5.10 4.34 19.72
N ARG A 54 3.82 4.10 19.41
CA ARG A 54 2.94 3.15 20.12
C ARG A 54 2.50 1.97 19.25
N ALA A 55 3.03 1.88 18.04
CA ALA A 55 2.65 0.84 17.09
C ALA A 55 3.64 -0.33 17.12
N ASP A 56 3.14 -1.52 16.86
CA ASP A 56 3.97 -2.72 16.66
C ASP A 56 4.41 -2.87 15.19
N ALA A 57 3.59 -2.36 14.27
CA ALA A 57 3.88 -2.40 12.84
C ALA A 57 3.36 -1.16 12.13
N LEU A 58 4.10 -0.73 11.11
CA LEU A 58 3.68 0.24 10.11
C LEU A 58 3.71 -0.43 8.75
N ILE A 59 2.61 -0.32 8.00
CA ILE A 59 2.51 -0.82 6.63
C ILE A 59 2.18 0.35 5.72
N GLU A 60 2.93 0.49 4.65
CA GLU A 60 2.71 1.51 3.63
C GLU A 60 2.72 0.90 2.23
N GLY A 61 2.01 1.54 1.29
CA GLY A 61 1.90 1.11 -0.10
C GLY A 61 2.24 2.20 -1.10
N PHE A 62 3.09 3.15 -0.73
CA PHE A 62 3.56 4.19 -1.62
C PHE A 62 4.67 3.69 -2.55
N ARG A 63 4.92 4.45 -3.60
CA ARG A 63 6.09 4.19 -4.46
C ARG A 63 7.39 4.43 -3.70
N PRO A 64 8.48 3.74 -4.07
CA PRO A 64 9.78 3.95 -3.44
C PRO A 64 10.18 5.43 -3.33
N GLY A 65 10.73 5.81 -2.19
CA GLY A 65 11.17 7.17 -1.89
C GLY A 65 10.06 8.15 -1.50
N VAL A 66 8.78 7.78 -1.51
CA VAL A 66 7.69 8.68 -1.09
C VAL A 66 7.69 8.88 0.41
N MET A 67 7.78 7.81 1.19
CA MET A 67 7.80 7.91 2.65
C MET A 67 9.04 8.63 3.17
N GLU A 68 10.19 8.45 2.50
CA GLU A 68 11.41 9.19 2.81
C GLU A 68 11.22 10.70 2.62
N ARG A 69 10.63 11.12 1.48
CA ARG A 69 10.33 12.54 1.22
C ARG A 69 9.33 13.14 2.20
N LEU A 70 8.45 12.33 2.75
CA LEU A 70 7.49 12.74 3.77
C LEU A 70 8.09 12.78 5.18
N GLY A 71 9.35 12.33 5.36
CA GLY A 71 9.96 12.22 6.69
C GLY A 71 9.43 11.04 7.52
N LEU A 72 8.82 10.06 6.87
CA LEU A 72 8.24 8.85 7.47
C LEU A 72 8.90 7.58 6.91
N GLY A 73 10.08 7.70 6.30
CA GLY A 73 10.88 6.56 5.88
C GLY A 73 11.37 5.69 7.04
N PRO A 74 12.05 4.58 6.76
CA PRO A 74 12.51 3.66 7.80
C PRO A 74 13.36 4.33 8.89
N ASP A 75 14.28 5.21 8.51
CA ASP A 75 15.23 5.80 9.47
C ASP A 75 14.54 6.61 10.57
N PRO A 76 13.71 7.65 10.29
CA PRO A 76 13.01 8.38 11.33
C PRO A 76 12.00 7.53 12.10
N VAL A 77 11.36 6.56 11.44
CA VAL A 77 10.40 5.66 12.08
C VAL A 77 11.10 4.72 13.07
N LEU A 78 12.22 4.10 12.68
CA LEU A 78 13.00 3.22 13.53
C LEU A 78 13.71 4.00 14.67
N ALA A 79 14.11 5.24 14.41
CA ALA A 79 14.63 6.10 15.47
C ALA A 79 13.56 6.41 16.53
N ARG A 80 12.29 6.56 16.13
CA ARG A 80 11.17 6.80 17.06
C ARG A 80 10.73 5.53 17.78
N GLN A 81 10.68 4.40 17.08
CA GLN A 81 10.28 3.09 17.60
C GLN A 81 11.19 1.98 17.04
N PRO A 82 12.29 1.65 17.76
CA PRO A 82 13.28 0.68 17.27
C PRO A 82 12.74 -0.75 17.07
N ARG A 83 11.62 -1.08 17.68
CA ARG A 83 11.02 -2.42 17.63
C ARG A 83 9.92 -2.56 16.59
N ILE A 84 9.60 -1.50 15.87
CA ILE A 84 8.49 -1.53 14.90
C ILE A 84 8.85 -2.41 13.70
N VAL A 85 7.87 -3.16 13.21
CA VAL A 85 7.96 -3.83 11.92
C VAL A 85 7.53 -2.85 10.83
N TYR A 86 8.47 -2.45 9.98
CA TYR A 86 8.20 -1.55 8.86
C TYR A 86 7.95 -2.35 7.58
N GLY A 87 6.69 -2.45 7.16
CA GLY A 87 6.26 -3.17 5.96
C GLY A 87 6.11 -2.23 4.76
N ARG A 88 6.79 -2.53 3.66
CA ARG A 88 6.68 -1.82 2.37
C ARG A 88 5.99 -2.68 1.34
N MET A 89 4.82 -2.27 0.91
CA MET A 89 4.05 -2.99 -0.11
C MET A 89 4.19 -2.29 -1.45
N THR A 90 5.06 -2.82 -2.29
CA THR A 90 5.31 -2.31 -3.64
C THR A 90 5.07 -3.39 -4.68
N GLY A 91 4.74 -2.97 -5.89
CA GLY A 91 4.53 -3.92 -6.99
C GLY A 91 5.82 -4.51 -7.55
N TRP A 92 6.92 -3.75 -7.54
CA TRP A 92 8.16 -4.10 -8.22
C TRP A 92 9.40 -4.12 -7.31
N GLY A 93 9.20 -4.09 -5.98
CA GLY A 93 10.29 -3.95 -5.03
C GLY A 93 10.72 -2.49 -4.82
N GLN A 94 11.75 -2.31 -4.00
CA GLN A 94 12.31 -0.99 -3.70
C GLN A 94 13.35 -0.57 -4.75
N ASP A 95 13.98 -1.54 -5.40
CA ASP A 95 15.10 -1.37 -6.34
C ASP A 95 14.79 -2.02 -7.68
N GLY A 96 15.59 -1.67 -8.68
CA GLY A 96 15.51 -2.25 -10.03
C GLY A 96 14.76 -1.36 -11.04
N PRO A 97 14.79 -1.76 -12.32
CA PRO A 97 14.32 -0.90 -13.43
C PRO A 97 12.82 -0.61 -13.41
N LEU A 98 12.03 -1.42 -12.74
CA LEU A 98 10.58 -1.26 -12.63
C LEU A 98 10.15 -0.64 -11.31
N ALA A 99 11.03 -0.44 -10.32
CA ALA A 99 10.68 0.02 -8.98
C ALA A 99 9.82 1.30 -8.97
N ALA A 100 10.14 2.26 -9.85
CA ALA A 100 9.40 3.52 -9.98
C ALA A 100 8.13 3.41 -10.86
N ARG A 101 7.88 2.25 -11.50
CA ARG A 101 6.75 2.08 -12.42
C ARG A 101 5.48 1.72 -11.67
N ALA A 102 4.35 2.18 -12.23
CA ALA A 102 3.05 1.68 -11.81
C ALA A 102 2.87 0.24 -12.31
N GLY A 103 2.10 -0.54 -11.56
CA GLY A 103 1.70 -1.87 -11.97
C GLY A 103 0.39 -2.23 -11.28
N HIS A 104 -0.30 -3.19 -11.88
CA HIS A 104 -1.51 -3.78 -11.35
C HIS A 104 -1.35 -5.30 -11.29
N ASP A 105 -2.24 -5.97 -10.61
CA ASP A 105 -2.16 -7.42 -10.39
C ASP A 105 -1.91 -8.19 -11.68
N ILE A 106 -2.61 -7.86 -12.77
CA ILE A 106 -2.43 -8.50 -14.07
C ILE A 106 -0.99 -8.41 -14.60
N ASN A 107 -0.29 -7.31 -14.33
CA ASN A 107 1.10 -7.14 -14.74
C ASN A 107 2.04 -8.03 -13.91
N TYR A 108 1.78 -8.13 -12.60
CA TYR A 108 2.58 -8.94 -11.69
C TYR A 108 2.44 -10.42 -11.99
N ILE A 109 1.20 -10.91 -12.13
CA ILE A 109 0.93 -12.31 -12.42
C ILE A 109 1.39 -12.73 -13.81
N ALA A 110 1.40 -11.79 -14.79
CA ALA A 110 1.93 -12.04 -16.12
C ALA A 110 3.44 -12.29 -16.08
N LEU A 111 4.21 -11.42 -15.41
CA LEU A 111 5.66 -11.57 -15.29
C LEU A 111 6.08 -12.74 -14.41
N ALA A 112 5.30 -13.03 -13.36
CA ALA A 112 5.52 -14.20 -12.51
C ALA A 112 5.12 -15.53 -13.19
N GLY A 113 4.54 -15.51 -14.40
CA GLY A 113 4.09 -16.70 -15.10
C GLY A 113 2.75 -17.27 -14.60
N VAL A 114 2.22 -16.76 -13.49
CA VAL A 114 0.98 -17.24 -12.88
C VAL A 114 -0.23 -17.05 -13.80
N LEU A 115 -0.23 -15.99 -14.61
CA LEU A 115 -1.31 -15.73 -15.56
C LEU A 115 -1.52 -16.90 -16.54
N ASN A 116 -0.45 -17.61 -16.88
CA ASN A 116 -0.55 -18.79 -17.75
C ASN A 116 -1.31 -19.95 -17.10
N ALA A 117 -1.24 -20.07 -15.76
CA ALA A 117 -1.95 -21.10 -15.00
C ALA A 117 -3.47 -20.89 -14.95
N PHE A 118 -3.93 -19.66 -15.11
CA PHE A 118 -5.36 -19.32 -15.14
C PHE A 118 -5.98 -19.43 -16.54
N ARG A 119 -5.23 -19.88 -17.55
CA ARG A 119 -5.77 -20.12 -18.87
C ARG A 119 -6.64 -21.39 -18.87
N SER A 120 -7.84 -21.28 -19.44
CA SER A 120 -8.63 -22.45 -19.77
C SER A 120 -7.98 -23.24 -20.92
N GLU A 121 -8.18 -24.54 -20.97
CA GLU A 121 -7.73 -25.40 -22.09
C GLU A 121 -8.20 -24.88 -23.44
N GLU A 122 -9.45 -24.41 -23.53
CA GLU A 122 -10.04 -23.84 -24.73
C GLU A 122 -9.28 -22.59 -25.24
N ARG A 123 -8.73 -21.77 -24.35
CA ARG A 123 -7.90 -20.62 -24.71
C ARG A 123 -6.49 -21.01 -25.15
N ARG A 124 -5.98 -22.16 -24.73
CA ARG A 124 -4.69 -22.70 -25.22
C ARG A 124 -4.79 -23.17 -26.66
N VAL A 125 -5.96 -23.64 -27.05
CA VAL A 125 -6.23 -24.21 -28.39
C VAL A 125 -6.98 -23.23 -29.30
N GLY A 126 -7.64 -22.22 -28.71
CA GLY A 126 -8.52 -21.29 -29.40
C GLY A 126 -7.77 -20.39 -30.39
N LYS A 127 -8.26 -20.34 -31.60
CA LYS A 127 -7.82 -19.46 -32.68
C LYS A 127 -8.11 -17.96 -32.38
N GLU A 128 -8.79 -17.68 -31.29
CA GLU A 128 -9.37 -16.37 -30.97
C GLU A 128 -8.41 -15.40 -30.27
N CYS A 129 -7.22 -15.84 -29.90
CA CYS A 129 -6.17 -15.01 -29.32
C CYS A 129 -4.92 -14.92 -30.21
N ARG A 130 -5.10 -14.88 -31.52
CA ARG A 130 -4.07 -14.43 -32.44
C ARG A 130 -4.31 -12.95 -32.75
N LEU A 131 -3.79 -12.09 -31.91
CA LEU A 131 -3.47 -10.72 -32.24
C LEU A 131 -1.96 -10.64 -32.41
#